data_edbcefd09ae339ce3184b2e94d4a99b1
#
_entry.id   edbcefd09ae339ce3184b2e94d4a99b1
#
_cell.length_a   1.000
_cell.length_b   1.000
_cell.length_c   1.000
_cell.angle_alpha   90.00
_cell.angle_beta   90.00
_cell.angle_gamma   90.00
#
_symmetry.space_group_name_H-M   'P 1'
#
loop_
_entity.id
_entity.type
_entity.pdbx_description
1 polymer ?
#
loop_
_entity_poly.entity_id
_entity_poly.type
_entity_poly.pdbx_seq_one_letter_code
_entity_poly.pdbx_strand_id
1 'polypeptide(L)'
;ETDITPFVRPGKKNEIRLEVTDRLDDISYASGYAHHPIGGILRDVTLFALPETCLYDFYAETHLDAAYEDAVLKIGYSSPVAGGAEVAYTLADPSGNPYPLAQSRFPLEEGGYMNELPVKNPLKWDAEHPNLYTLTVTLSKDGKEIGRFDRRIGFRDVKIEKDRMLVNGMPVKLRGACRHDIHPTLGRTTTAELDSLDVILFKRSN
;
A
#
# COMPACT_ATOMS: atom_id res chain seq x y z
N GLU A 1 8.30 9.58 10.14
CA GLU A 1 8.10 8.63 11.24
C GLU A 1 9.27 8.72 12.20
N THR A 2 9.00 8.68 13.51
CA THR A 2 10.02 8.82 14.55
C THR A 2 9.74 7.85 15.68
N ASP A 3 10.73 7.04 16.06
CA ASP A 3 10.66 6.18 17.24
C ASP A 3 10.82 7.02 18.52
N ILE A 4 9.78 7.00 19.33
CA ILE A 4 9.77 7.71 20.62
C ILE A 4 9.86 6.75 21.81
N THR A 5 10.02 5.46 21.58
CA THR A 5 10.07 4.42 22.62
C THR A 5 11.06 4.74 23.74
N PRO A 6 12.30 5.25 23.48
CA PRO A 6 13.26 5.57 24.53
C PRO A 6 12.82 6.68 25.47
N PHE A 7 11.84 7.50 25.06
CA PHE A 7 11.38 8.68 25.80
C PHE A 7 10.03 8.46 26.50
N VAL A 8 9.33 7.37 26.15
CA VAL A 8 8.01 7.07 26.71
C VAL A 8 8.14 6.50 28.13
N ARG A 9 7.31 7.00 29.02
CA ARG A 9 7.14 6.46 30.38
C ARG A 9 5.81 5.71 30.46
N PRO A 10 5.80 4.38 30.36
CA PRO A 10 4.57 3.61 30.42
C PRO A 10 3.78 3.83 31.72
N GLY A 11 2.46 3.92 31.61
CA GLY A 11 1.57 4.15 32.77
C GLY A 11 1.60 5.54 33.35
N LYS A 12 2.34 6.50 32.72
CA LYS A 12 2.41 7.91 33.13
C LYS A 12 1.93 8.81 32.01
N LYS A 13 1.61 10.05 32.36
CA LYS A 13 1.36 11.12 31.38
C LYS A 13 2.66 11.43 30.64
N ASN A 14 2.61 11.36 29.32
CA ASN A 14 3.66 11.80 28.41
C ASN A 14 3.17 13.04 27.66
N GLU A 15 4.08 13.93 27.31
CA GLU A 15 3.82 15.14 26.54
C GLU A 15 4.67 15.12 25.28
N ILE A 16 4.05 15.30 24.14
CA ILE A 16 4.71 15.43 22.85
C ILE A 16 4.56 16.88 22.40
N ARG A 17 5.66 17.54 22.10
CA ARG A 17 5.66 18.88 21.51
C ARG A 17 6.14 18.79 20.07
N LEU A 18 5.33 19.29 19.15
CA LEU A 18 5.67 19.44 17.75
C LEU A 18 5.88 20.92 17.45
N GLU A 19 7.03 21.26 16.89
CA GLU A 19 7.32 22.60 16.42
C GLU A 19 7.38 22.59 14.90
N VAL A 20 6.51 23.39 14.29
CA VAL A 20 6.41 23.54 12.85
C VAL A 20 6.69 24.97 12.47
N THR A 21 7.72 25.17 11.66
CA THR A 21 8.08 26.49 11.15
C THR A 21 7.64 26.58 9.69
N ASP A 22 6.73 27.52 9.42
CA ASP A 22 6.35 27.87 8.05
C ASP A 22 7.29 28.96 7.52
N ARG A 23 8.03 28.64 6.47
CA ARG A 23 8.92 29.57 5.79
C ARG A 23 8.44 29.81 4.37
N LEU A 24 8.27 31.08 4.03
CA LEU A 24 7.90 31.49 2.68
C LEU A 24 9.09 31.63 1.71
N ASP A 25 10.31 31.41 2.21
CA ASP A 25 11.54 31.51 1.47
C ASP A 25 11.85 30.20 0.68
N ASP A 26 12.23 30.31 -0.55
CA ASP A 26 12.87 29.32 -1.44
C ASP A 26 12.10 28.05 -1.81
N ILE A 27 11.19 27.60 -1.02
CA ILE A 27 10.37 26.44 -1.34
C ILE A 27 8.92 26.86 -1.44
N SER A 28 8.68 27.90 -2.15
CA SER A 28 7.37 28.12 -2.72
C SER A 28 7.09 26.96 -3.65
N TYR A 29 6.40 25.98 -3.18
CA TYR A 29 5.71 25.02 -4.03
C TYR A 29 4.60 25.73 -4.79
N ALA A 30 4.93 26.87 -5.32
CA ALA A 30 4.18 27.42 -6.39
C ALA A 30 4.27 26.40 -7.52
N SER A 31 3.31 25.48 -7.57
CA SER A 31 2.87 25.21 -8.91
C SER A 31 2.67 26.57 -9.53
N GLY A 32 3.25 26.87 -10.68
CA GLY A 32 3.17 28.20 -11.30
C GLY A 32 1.73 28.68 -11.57
N TYR A 33 0.77 28.05 -10.93
CA TYR A 33 -0.66 28.23 -11.09
C TYR A 33 -1.35 28.90 -9.90
N ALA A 34 -0.90 28.67 -8.68
CA ALA A 34 -1.47 29.32 -7.50
C ALA A 34 -0.56 29.20 -6.29
N HIS A 35 -0.29 30.31 -5.63
CA HIS A 35 0.26 30.34 -4.29
C HIS A 35 -0.83 29.96 -3.28
N HIS A 36 -0.59 28.85 -2.57
CA HIS A 36 -1.43 28.49 -1.42
C HIS A 36 -0.54 28.53 -0.18
N PRO A 37 -0.52 29.67 0.54
CA PRO A 37 0.22 29.78 1.79
C PRO A 37 -0.51 28.98 2.88
N ILE A 38 -0.47 27.64 2.76
CA ILE A 38 -1.02 26.73 3.77
C ILE A 38 0.15 26.11 4.47
N GLY A 39 0.36 26.46 5.72
CA GLY A 39 1.39 25.92 6.57
C GLY A 39 0.83 25.18 7.79
N GLY A 40 1.72 24.62 8.59
CA GLY A 40 1.34 23.89 9.80
C GLY A 40 1.17 22.39 9.59
N ILE A 41 0.44 21.76 10.49
CA ILE A 41 0.16 20.32 10.46
C ILE A 41 -1.12 20.10 9.65
N LEU A 42 -0.95 19.61 8.42
CA LEU A 42 -2.06 19.46 7.47
C LEU A 42 -2.71 18.06 7.50
N ARG A 43 -2.13 17.12 8.25
CA ARG A 43 -2.61 15.75 8.37
C ARG A 43 -2.57 15.31 9.82
N ASP A 44 -3.24 14.21 10.12
CA ASP A 44 -3.29 13.66 11.47
C ASP A 44 -1.91 13.32 12.02
N VAL A 45 -1.73 13.56 13.31
CA VAL A 45 -0.60 13.04 14.08
C VAL A 45 -1.05 11.77 14.75
N THR A 46 -0.51 10.65 14.30
CA THR A 46 -0.89 9.34 14.78
C THR A 46 0.21 8.77 15.68
N LEU A 47 -0.19 8.34 16.87
CA LEU A 47 0.66 7.55 17.75
C LEU A 47 0.23 6.09 17.68
N PHE A 48 1.17 5.20 17.43
CA PHE A 48 0.92 3.76 17.40
C PHE A 48 2.01 3.01 18.16
N ALA A 49 1.69 1.81 18.63
CA ALA A 49 2.64 0.90 19.25
C ALA A 49 2.72 -0.38 18.41
N LEU A 50 3.91 -0.86 18.18
CA LEU A 50 4.16 -2.13 17.53
C LEU A 50 4.62 -3.17 18.56
N PRO A 51 4.22 -4.44 18.42
CA PRO A 51 4.84 -5.52 19.16
C PRO A 51 6.33 -5.63 18.84
N GLU A 52 7.13 -6.18 19.78
CA GLU A 52 8.54 -6.41 19.57
C GLU A 52 8.81 -7.28 18.34
N THR A 53 8.01 -8.33 18.15
CA THR A 53 8.02 -9.13 16.92
C THR A 53 6.86 -8.68 16.04
N CYS A 54 7.14 -7.97 14.97
CA CYS A 54 6.16 -7.45 14.03
C CYS A 54 6.77 -7.33 12.63
N LEU A 55 5.93 -7.07 11.63
CA LEU A 55 6.36 -6.66 10.29
C LEU A 55 6.10 -5.16 10.12
N TYR A 56 7.10 -4.46 9.64
CA TYR A 56 6.96 -3.10 9.13
C TYR A 56 7.63 -3.00 7.74
N ASP A 57 7.47 -1.89 7.05
CA ASP A 57 7.93 -1.72 5.67
C ASP A 57 7.44 -2.84 4.73
N PHE A 58 6.25 -3.35 5.02
CA PHE A 58 5.66 -4.44 4.25
C PHE A 58 5.21 -3.96 2.87
N TYR A 59 5.67 -4.67 1.83
CA TYR A 59 5.22 -4.47 0.46
C TYR A 59 5.05 -5.79 -0.29
N ALA A 60 4.19 -5.78 -1.29
CA ALA A 60 3.96 -6.94 -2.16
C ALA A 60 4.01 -6.49 -3.63
N GLU A 61 4.85 -7.14 -4.41
CA GLU A 61 5.02 -6.89 -5.84
C GLU A 61 4.64 -8.12 -6.64
N THR A 62 3.98 -7.93 -7.76
CA THR A 62 3.59 -9.00 -8.67
C THR A 62 4.39 -8.89 -9.96
N HIS A 63 5.07 -9.98 -10.31
CA HIS A 63 5.89 -10.05 -11.52
C HIS A 63 5.32 -11.14 -12.41
N LEU A 64 4.78 -10.77 -13.58
CA LEU A 64 4.34 -11.71 -14.61
C LEU A 64 5.53 -12.22 -15.42
N ASP A 65 5.46 -13.43 -15.91
CA ASP A 65 6.42 -13.97 -16.88
C ASP A 65 6.29 -13.29 -18.25
N ALA A 66 7.19 -13.64 -19.17
CA ALA A 66 7.21 -13.06 -20.52
C ALA A 66 5.99 -13.42 -21.37
N ALA A 67 5.31 -14.52 -21.04
CA ALA A 67 4.09 -14.97 -21.71
C ALA A 67 2.82 -14.37 -21.07
N TYR A 68 2.97 -13.66 -19.94
CA TYR A 68 1.87 -13.17 -19.12
C TYR A 68 0.94 -14.33 -18.64
N GLU A 69 1.49 -15.52 -18.46
CA GLU A 69 0.75 -16.69 -17.97
C GLU A 69 0.91 -16.85 -16.46
N ASP A 70 2.13 -17.10 -16.01
CA ASP A 70 2.48 -17.31 -14.60
C ASP A 70 3.01 -16.04 -13.95
N ALA A 71 3.08 -16.04 -12.62
CA ALA A 71 3.61 -14.92 -11.87
C ALA A 71 4.49 -15.35 -10.69
N VAL A 72 5.30 -14.41 -10.22
CA VAL A 72 5.96 -14.46 -8.93
C VAL A 72 5.43 -13.32 -8.07
N LEU A 73 4.89 -13.65 -6.91
CA LEU A 73 4.54 -12.69 -5.88
C LEU A 73 5.75 -12.52 -4.95
N LYS A 74 6.34 -11.35 -4.97
CA LYS A 74 7.45 -10.96 -4.10
C LYS A 74 6.92 -10.19 -2.91
N ILE A 75 7.24 -10.67 -1.71
CA ILE A 75 6.79 -10.06 -0.47
C ILE A 75 8.01 -9.63 0.32
N GLY A 76 8.22 -8.31 0.40
CA GLY A 76 9.27 -7.71 1.20
C GLY A 76 8.73 -7.21 2.53
N TYR A 77 9.55 -7.31 3.55
CA TYR A 77 9.26 -6.79 4.88
C TYR A 77 10.54 -6.49 5.66
N SER A 78 10.39 -5.73 6.72
CA SER A 78 11.40 -5.58 7.79
C SER A 78 10.83 -6.05 9.11
N SER A 79 11.66 -6.67 9.94
CA SER A 79 11.29 -7.07 11.30
C SER A 79 12.42 -6.71 12.27
N PRO A 80 12.12 -6.07 13.42
CA PRO A 80 13.15 -5.70 14.40
C PRO A 80 13.71 -6.91 15.13
N VAL A 81 12.89 -7.94 15.35
CA VAL A 81 13.24 -9.14 16.08
C VAL A 81 12.49 -10.34 15.49
N ALA A 82 13.24 -11.32 15.00
CA ALA A 82 12.65 -12.57 14.49
C ALA A 82 12.14 -13.47 15.63
N GLY A 83 12.96 -13.65 16.65
CA GLY A 83 12.60 -14.34 17.91
C GLY A 83 12.02 -15.75 17.76
N GLY A 84 12.34 -16.47 16.66
CA GLY A 84 11.80 -17.79 16.36
C GLY A 84 10.33 -17.78 15.87
N ALA A 85 9.84 -16.63 15.41
CA ALA A 85 8.52 -16.52 14.82
C ALA A 85 8.51 -17.03 13.37
N GLU A 86 7.32 -17.29 12.86
CA GLU A 86 7.07 -17.66 11.46
C GLU A 86 6.11 -16.65 10.83
N VAL A 87 6.29 -16.42 9.54
CA VAL A 87 5.35 -15.71 8.68
C VAL A 87 4.67 -16.70 7.74
N ALA A 88 3.34 -16.62 7.67
CA ALA A 88 2.54 -17.43 6.76
C ALA A 88 1.74 -16.53 5.82
N TYR A 89 1.60 -16.98 4.57
CA TYR A 89 0.86 -16.31 3.52
C TYR A 89 -0.27 -17.19 3.04
N THR A 90 -1.45 -16.63 2.91
CA THR A 90 -2.55 -17.26 2.17
C THR A 90 -3.07 -16.31 1.13
N LEU A 91 -3.48 -16.86 -0.01
CA LEU A 91 -4.00 -16.08 -1.12
C LEU A 91 -5.43 -16.54 -1.41
N ALA A 92 -6.34 -15.60 -1.53
CA ALA A 92 -7.69 -15.84 -2.02
C ALA A 92 -7.88 -15.14 -3.37
N ASP A 93 -8.57 -15.81 -4.29
CA ASP A 93 -8.88 -15.28 -5.61
C ASP A 93 -9.88 -14.12 -5.53
N PRO A 94 -10.17 -13.42 -6.64
CA PRO A 94 -11.15 -12.31 -6.65
C PRO A 94 -12.57 -12.71 -6.20
N SER A 95 -12.92 -13.99 -6.25
CA SER A 95 -14.20 -14.53 -5.77
C SER A 95 -14.15 -14.94 -4.28
N GLY A 96 -12.97 -14.85 -3.64
CA GLY A 96 -12.78 -15.21 -2.23
C GLY A 96 -12.42 -16.69 -2.01
N ASN A 97 -12.22 -17.48 -3.08
CA ASN A 97 -11.81 -18.87 -2.92
C ASN A 97 -10.32 -18.98 -2.61
N PRO A 98 -9.91 -19.96 -1.78
CA PRO A 98 -8.50 -20.20 -1.52
C PRO A 98 -7.72 -20.47 -2.81
N TYR A 99 -6.60 -19.77 -2.97
CA TYR A 99 -5.69 -19.94 -4.10
C TYR A 99 -4.42 -20.66 -3.61
N PRO A 100 -4.05 -21.82 -4.21
CA PRO A 100 -2.95 -22.64 -3.70
C PRO A 100 -1.60 -21.95 -3.91
N LEU A 101 -0.78 -21.96 -2.87
CA LEU A 101 0.63 -21.58 -2.91
C LEU A 101 1.48 -22.83 -2.66
N ALA A 102 2.54 -23.01 -3.45
CA ALA A 102 3.44 -24.17 -3.31
C ALA A 102 4.16 -24.17 -1.96
N GLN A 103 4.54 -23.00 -1.49
CA GLN A 103 5.07 -22.76 -0.15
C GLN A 103 4.36 -21.54 0.42
N SER A 104 3.92 -21.63 1.66
CA SER A 104 3.14 -20.57 2.30
C SER A 104 3.63 -20.19 3.70
N ARG A 105 4.66 -20.87 4.23
CA ARG A 105 5.23 -20.61 5.55
C ARG A 105 6.73 -20.47 5.45
N PHE A 106 7.26 -19.49 6.17
CA PHE A 106 8.68 -19.16 6.20
C PHE A 106 9.07 -18.78 7.64
N PRO A 107 10.31 -19.05 8.06
CA PRO A 107 10.82 -18.44 9.27
C PRO A 107 10.78 -16.92 9.11
N LEU A 108 10.49 -16.21 10.20
CA LEU A 108 10.63 -14.77 10.20
C LEU A 108 12.12 -14.43 10.30
N GLU A 109 12.60 -13.58 9.41
CA GLU A 109 13.99 -13.13 9.41
C GLU A 109 14.08 -11.72 10.00
N GLU A 110 15.15 -11.46 10.73
CA GLU A 110 15.44 -10.14 11.29
C GLU A 110 16.04 -9.22 10.23
N GLY A 111 15.67 -7.95 10.30
CA GLY A 111 16.08 -6.95 9.30
C GLY A 111 15.15 -6.98 8.08
N GLY A 112 15.71 -6.62 6.93
CA GLY A 112 14.99 -6.63 5.65
C GLY A 112 15.09 -7.98 4.97
N TYR A 113 13.95 -8.54 4.57
CA TYR A 113 13.86 -9.84 3.91
C TYR A 113 12.83 -9.85 2.79
N MET A 114 12.98 -10.81 1.85
CA MET A 114 12.04 -11.00 0.75
C MET A 114 11.72 -12.47 0.54
N ASN A 115 10.44 -12.80 0.52
CA ASN A 115 9.93 -14.11 0.12
C ASN A 115 9.41 -14.06 -1.32
N GLU A 116 9.67 -15.08 -2.10
CA GLU A 116 9.17 -15.23 -3.45
C GLU A 116 8.21 -16.42 -3.54
N LEU A 117 7.00 -16.16 -4.01
CA LEU A 117 5.91 -17.13 -4.09
C LEU A 117 5.51 -17.32 -5.56
N PRO A 118 5.80 -18.46 -6.18
CA PRO A 118 5.28 -18.77 -7.50
C PRO A 118 3.75 -18.88 -7.47
N VAL A 119 3.09 -18.22 -8.42
CA VAL A 119 1.63 -18.21 -8.57
C VAL A 119 1.29 -18.61 -9.99
N LYS A 120 0.59 -19.73 -10.15
CA LYS A 120 0.28 -20.33 -11.45
C LYS A 120 -0.96 -19.72 -12.07
N ASN A 121 -0.85 -19.19 -13.27
CA ASN A 121 -1.95 -18.64 -14.07
C ASN A 121 -2.96 -17.77 -13.28
N PRO A 122 -2.51 -16.71 -12.59
CA PRO A 122 -3.43 -15.83 -11.89
C PRO A 122 -4.30 -15.03 -12.88
N LEU A 123 -5.51 -14.68 -12.47
CA LEU A 123 -6.31 -13.69 -13.17
C LEU A 123 -5.60 -12.34 -13.13
N LYS A 124 -5.32 -11.78 -14.31
CA LYS A 124 -4.60 -10.51 -14.43
C LYS A 124 -5.53 -9.35 -14.11
N TRP A 125 -4.94 -8.32 -13.53
CA TRP A 125 -5.61 -7.06 -13.31
C TRP A 125 -5.42 -6.14 -14.53
N ASP A 126 -6.47 -5.58 -15.02
CA ASP A 126 -6.47 -4.43 -15.91
C ASP A 126 -7.62 -3.47 -15.52
N ALA A 127 -7.75 -2.33 -16.21
CA ALA A 127 -8.76 -1.33 -15.88
C ALA A 127 -10.20 -1.80 -16.14
N GLU A 128 -10.40 -2.72 -17.07
CA GLU A 128 -11.71 -3.30 -17.39
C GLU A 128 -12.02 -4.52 -16.52
N HIS A 129 -10.97 -5.25 -16.11
CA HIS A 129 -11.05 -6.45 -15.28
C HIS A 129 -10.18 -6.27 -14.03
N PRO A 130 -10.64 -5.48 -13.05
CA PRO A 130 -9.84 -5.16 -11.86
C PRO A 130 -9.80 -6.32 -10.87
N ASN A 131 -9.25 -7.47 -11.32
CA ASN A 131 -9.11 -8.67 -10.51
C ASN A 131 -8.15 -8.43 -9.36
N LEU A 132 -8.68 -8.43 -8.13
CA LEU A 132 -7.90 -8.25 -6.91
C LEU A 132 -7.95 -9.49 -6.04
N TYR A 133 -6.80 -10.05 -5.76
CA TYR A 133 -6.60 -11.12 -4.79
C TYR A 133 -6.48 -10.54 -3.38
N THR A 134 -6.87 -11.32 -2.39
CA THR A 134 -6.62 -10.99 -0.98
C THR A 134 -5.44 -11.82 -0.49
N LEU A 135 -4.33 -11.15 -0.21
CA LEU A 135 -3.18 -11.71 0.46
C LEU A 135 -3.37 -11.52 1.97
N THR A 136 -3.48 -12.62 2.70
CA THR A 136 -3.46 -12.60 4.17
C THR A 136 -2.07 -12.97 4.65
N VAL A 137 -1.53 -12.16 5.53
CA VAL A 137 -0.25 -12.35 6.20
C VAL A 137 -0.50 -12.65 7.66
N THR A 138 0.02 -13.75 8.14
CA THR A 138 -0.14 -14.19 9.53
C THR A 138 1.24 -14.40 10.16
N LEU A 139 1.48 -13.76 11.31
CA LEU A 139 2.64 -13.98 12.14
C LEU A 139 2.28 -14.92 13.28
N SER A 140 3.12 -15.91 13.51
CA SER A 140 2.95 -16.89 14.59
C SER A 140 4.25 -17.07 15.36
N LYS A 141 4.14 -17.24 16.67
CA LYS A 141 5.25 -17.61 17.55
C LYS A 141 4.79 -18.67 18.54
N ASP A 142 5.57 -19.72 18.72
CA ASP A 142 5.24 -20.86 19.59
C ASP A 142 3.83 -21.44 19.31
N GLY A 143 3.46 -21.50 18.02
CA GLY A 143 2.17 -21.99 17.57
C GLY A 143 0.98 -21.06 17.83
N LYS A 144 1.20 -19.84 18.31
CA LYS A 144 0.16 -18.83 18.54
C LYS A 144 0.26 -17.71 17.51
N GLU A 145 -0.88 -17.29 16.98
CA GLU A 145 -0.97 -16.09 16.14
C GLU A 145 -0.67 -14.85 17.00
N ILE A 146 0.29 -14.04 16.55
CA ILE A 146 0.70 -12.79 17.19
C ILE A 146 0.39 -11.56 16.35
N GLY A 147 0.05 -11.76 15.08
CA GLY A 147 -0.35 -10.67 14.18
C GLY A 147 -0.96 -11.21 12.90
N ARG A 148 -1.90 -10.45 12.35
CA ARG A 148 -2.55 -10.75 11.08
C ARG A 148 -3.01 -9.49 10.41
N PHE A 149 -2.86 -9.43 9.07
CA PHE A 149 -3.45 -8.38 8.25
C PHE A 149 -3.65 -8.86 6.81
N ASP A 150 -4.52 -8.16 6.09
CA ASP A 150 -4.84 -8.43 4.71
C ASP A 150 -4.34 -7.31 3.78
N ARG A 151 -3.99 -7.68 2.54
CA ARG A 151 -3.66 -6.76 1.45
C ARG A 151 -4.37 -7.17 0.18
N ARG A 152 -4.91 -6.20 -0.53
CA ARG A 152 -5.45 -6.42 -1.88
C ARG A 152 -4.31 -6.23 -2.88
N ILE A 153 -4.10 -7.23 -3.73
CA ILE A 153 -3.06 -7.22 -4.75
C ILE A 153 -3.64 -7.60 -6.11
N GLY A 154 -3.11 -7.00 -7.17
CA GLY A 154 -3.49 -7.33 -8.55
C GLY A 154 -2.27 -7.79 -9.33
N PHE A 155 -2.37 -8.90 -10.05
CA PHE A 155 -1.30 -9.39 -10.92
C PHE A 155 -1.30 -8.60 -12.21
N ARG A 156 -0.36 -7.68 -12.34
CA ARG A 156 -0.22 -6.81 -13.52
C ARG A 156 1.24 -6.48 -13.80
N ASP A 157 1.50 -6.18 -15.05
CA ASP A 157 2.74 -5.59 -15.53
C ASP A 157 2.41 -4.29 -16.27
N VAL A 158 3.07 -3.21 -15.94
CA VAL A 158 2.90 -1.90 -16.58
C VAL A 158 4.25 -1.47 -17.14
N LYS A 159 4.32 -1.30 -18.45
CA LYS A 159 5.54 -0.89 -19.16
C LYS A 159 5.28 0.29 -20.07
N ILE A 160 6.33 1.06 -20.31
CA ILE A 160 6.37 2.03 -21.40
C ILE A 160 7.35 1.50 -22.43
N GLU A 161 6.85 1.20 -23.61
CA GLU A 161 7.67 0.78 -24.75
C GLU A 161 7.53 1.81 -25.88
N LYS A 162 8.66 2.41 -26.27
CA LYS A 162 8.70 3.52 -27.23
C LYS A 162 7.79 4.67 -26.75
N ASP A 163 6.66 4.84 -27.41
CA ASP A 163 5.67 5.91 -27.19
C ASP A 163 4.35 5.40 -26.61
N ARG A 164 4.30 4.14 -26.15
CA ARG A 164 3.08 3.47 -25.71
C ARG A 164 3.18 2.95 -24.28
N MET A 165 2.11 3.15 -23.54
CA MET A 165 1.90 2.48 -22.28
C MET A 165 1.26 1.12 -22.54
N LEU A 166 1.85 0.07 -21.98
CA LEU A 166 1.35 -1.29 -22.05
C LEU A 166 0.90 -1.73 -20.66
N VAL A 167 -0.22 -2.43 -20.58
CA VAL A 167 -0.67 -3.18 -19.40
C VAL A 167 -0.79 -4.65 -19.83
N ASN A 168 -0.06 -5.53 -19.16
CA ASN A 168 0.03 -6.95 -19.50
C ASN A 168 0.33 -7.17 -20.99
N GLY A 169 1.26 -6.38 -21.54
CA GLY A 169 1.67 -6.44 -22.93
C GLY A 169 0.70 -5.80 -23.94
N MET A 170 -0.48 -5.35 -23.50
CA MET A 170 -1.48 -4.74 -24.38
C MET A 170 -1.43 -3.22 -24.33
N PRO A 171 -1.42 -2.53 -25.48
CA PRO A 171 -1.41 -1.08 -25.53
C PRO A 171 -2.67 -0.50 -24.87
N VAL A 172 -2.49 0.49 -24.00
CA VAL A 172 -3.58 1.16 -23.29
C VAL A 172 -3.63 2.62 -23.70
N LYS A 173 -4.84 3.10 -24.00
CA LYS A 173 -5.10 4.52 -24.19
C LYS A 173 -5.80 5.07 -22.96
N LEU A 174 -5.10 5.96 -22.24
CA LEU A 174 -5.68 6.64 -21.10
C LEU A 174 -6.75 7.63 -21.54
N ARG A 175 -7.91 7.58 -20.91
CA ARG A 175 -8.98 8.56 -21.02
C ARG A 175 -9.27 9.12 -19.65
N GLY A 176 -9.42 10.41 -19.56
CA GLY A 176 -9.62 11.06 -18.26
C GLY A 176 -10.15 12.48 -18.41
N ALA A 177 -10.42 13.08 -17.26
CA ALA A 177 -10.82 14.46 -17.14
C ALA A 177 -9.98 15.16 -16.07
N CYS A 178 -9.77 16.47 -16.23
CA CYS A 178 -9.18 17.28 -15.19
C CYS A 178 -10.20 17.49 -14.07
N ARG A 179 -9.74 17.36 -12.83
CA ARG A 179 -10.53 17.59 -11.63
C ARG A 179 -9.73 18.44 -10.65
N HIS A 180 -10.41 19.35 -9.99
CA HIS A 180 -9.89 20.03 -8.82
C HIS A 180 -10.55 19.47 -7.56
N ASP A 181 -9.76 19.32 -6.49
CA ASP A 181 -10.26 18.91 -5.18
C ASP A 181 -10.97 20.07 -4.51
N ILE A 182 -12.21 20.32 -4.93
CA ILE A 182 -13.06 21.39 -4.44
C ILE A 182 -14.42 20.83 -4.06
N HIS A 183 -14.81 21.09 -2.82
CA HIS A 183 -16.15 20.76 -2.32
C HIS A 183 -16.99 22.05 -2.22
N PRO A 184 -18.28 22.02 -2.63
CA PRO A 184 -19.12 23.22 -2.64
C PRO A 184 -19.24 23.96 -1.30
N THR A 185 -19.19 23.22 -0.18
CA THR A 185 -19.34 23.78 1.17
C THR A 185 -18.09 23.67 2.04
N LEU A 186 -17.12 22.79 1.68
CA LEU A 186 -15.88 22.58 2.45
C LEU A 186 -14.67 23.27 1.82
N GLY A 187 -14.84 23.91 0.67
CA GLY A 187 -13.76 24.56 -0.07
C GLY A 187 -12.80 23.55 -0.69
N ARG A 188 -11.49 23.75 -0.52
CA ARG A 188 -10.44 22.89 -1.10
C ARG A 188 -10.18 21.64 -0.27
N THR A 189 -11.23 21.00 0.14
CA THR A 189 -11.20 19.77 0.91
C THR A 189 -12.13 18.77 0.24
N THR A 190 -11.64 17.53 0.05
CA THR A 190 -12.47 16.43 -0.43
C THR A 190 -12.56 15.34 0.63
N THR A 191 -13.58 14.52 0.52
CA THR A 191 -13.78 13.35 1.36
C THR A 191 -13.67 12.09 0.51
N ALA A 192 -13.36 10.95 1.12
CA ALA A 192 -13.29 9.67 0.43
C ALA A 192 -14.61 9.31 -0.27
N GLU A 193 -15.76 9.74 0.29
CA GLU A 193 -17.08 9.53 -0.28
C GLU A 193 -17.25 10.36 -1.57
N LEU A 194 -16.81 11.62 -1.57
CA LEU A 194 -16.87 12.48 -2.75
C LEU A 194 -15.95 11.96 -3.85
N ASP A 195 -14.74 11.56 -3.50
CA ASP A 195 -13.79 10.99 -4.46
C ASP A 195 -14.33 9.71 -5.10
N SER A 196 -14.96 8.85 -4.30
CA SER A 196 -15.62 7.64 -4.77
C SER A 196 -16.80 7.95 -5.69
N LEU A 197 -17.61 8.95 -5.34
CA LEU A 197 -18.75 9.40 -6.16
C LEU A 197 -18.26 9.93 -7.50
N ASP A 198 -17.22 10.75 -7.54
CA ASP A 198 -16.67 11.28 -8.78
C ASP A 198 -16.18 10.17 -9.71
N VAL A 199 -15.46 9.18 -9.19
CA VAL A 199 -15.04 8.02 -9.98
C VAL A 199 -16.22 7.24 -10.55
N ILE A 200 -17.29 7.05 -9.74
CA ILE A 200 -18.51 6.39 -10.19
C ILE A 200 -19.18 7.20 -11.31
N LEU A 201 -19.24 8.53 -11.17
CA LEU A 201 -19.84 9.41 -12.19
C LEU A 201 -19.01 9.40 -13.48
N PHE A 202 -17.68 9.44 -13.39
CA PHE A 202 -16.81 9.30 -14.56
C PHE A 202 -17.06 7.99 -15.29
N LYS A 203 -17.13 6.87 -14.58
CA LYS A 203 -17.43 5.56 -15.19
C LYS A 203 -18.81 5.50 -15.82
N ARG A 204 -19.82 6.15 -15.25
CA ARG A 204 -21.18 6.20 -15.81
C ARG A 204 -21.31 7.12 -17.01
N SER A 205 -20.49 8.14 -17.08
CA SER A 205 -20.51 9.13 -18.18
C SER A 205 -19.65 8.69 -19.37
N ASN A 206 -18.83 7.64 -19.21
CA ASN A 206 -17.92 7.03 -20.19
C ASN A 206 -17.08 8.05 -20.92
#